data_380a636dc1cdcea2fdc24852e1fedbf5
#
_entry.id   380a636dc1cdcea2fdc24852e1fedbf5
#
_cell.length_a   1.000
_cell.length_b   1.000
_cell.length_c   1.000
_cell.angle_alpha   90.00
_cell.angle_beta   90.00
_cell.angle_gamma   90.00
#
_symmetry.space_group_name_H-M   'P 1'
#
loop_
_entity.id
_entity.type
_entity.pdbx_description
1 polymer ?
#
loop_
_entity_poly.entity_id
_entity_poly.type
_entity_poly.pdbx_seq_one_letter_code
_entity_poly.pdbx_strand_id
1 'polypeptide(L)'
;YIRILRDRMNRYQDEERVLYELAVNIMNCETPKTLATLLKEYNFGDVAVVVNGDFFDERKAPGVISDREPLFSDKMILLRSRAVEDRDIPQPFDRTNIIPDIENIMDYKVPLIFSALAYIGIPLGYACFYFPAQLSEYFKIPLYVNSLNTALGSFRSVTYQKYMTKHIEEMYRHDMLTGLYNRTGFYNALETLPRRNDQLALVVSVDVDGLKYINDNFGHEAGDYAIRAAANAIDSVSIENKVCGRFGGDELALFAIVDTDLAEQVKEEIKDKMAELNRHCGKSYVLSVSVGVAVAPVENFWFDDVMHIADKYMYEDKRLKPHNRI
;
A
#
# COMPACT_ATOMS: atom_id res chain seq x y z
N TYR A 1 15.84 10.70 55.06
CA TYR A 1 14.84 9.82 54.45
C TYR A 1 14.08 10.53 53.32
N ILE A 2 13.55 11.73 53.51
CA ILE A 2 12.80 12.52 52.50
C ILE A 2 13.68 12.84 51.29
N ARG A 3 14.96 13.16 51.46
CA ARG A 3 15.89 13.43 50.35
C ARG A 3 16.11 12.21 49.49
N ILE A 4 16.27 11.02 50.09
CA ILE A 4 16.44 9.77 49.38
C ILE A 4 15.18 9.37 48.59
N LEU A 5 13.99 9.63 49.18
CA LEU A 5 12.72 9.41 48.46
C LEU A 5 12.54 10.35 47.28
N ARG A 6 12.90 11.64 47.44
CA ARG A 6 12.82 12.63 46.38
C ARG A 6 13.81 12.32 45.24
N ASP A 7 15.04 11.91 45.55
CA ASP A 7 16.04 11.50 44.55
C ASP A 7 15.65 10.23 43.82
N ARG A 8 14.92 9.31 44.48
CA ARG A 8 14.31 8.13 43.81
C ARG A 8 13.16 8.53 42.89
N MET A 9 12.28 9.41 43.34
CA MET A 9 11.15 9.91 42.56
C MET A 9 11.61 10.65 41.32
N ASN A 10 12.60 11.52 41.44
CA ASN A 10 13.17 12.23 40.29
C ASN A 10 13.78 11.28 39.26
N ARG A 11 14.52 10.24 39.70
CA ARG A 11 15.06 9.22 38.80
C ARG A 11 13.97 8.43 38.11
N TYR A 12 12.88 8.11 38.78
CA TYR A 12 11.74 7.42 38.18
C TYR A 12 11.06 8.30 37.10
N GLN A 13 10.89 9.58 37.38
CA GLN A 13 10.31 10.54 36.41
C GLN A 13 11.22 10.73 35.21
N ASP A 14 12.53 10.76 35.38
CA ASP A 14 13.49 10.87 34.28
C ASP A 14 13.47 9.58 33.41
N GLU A 15 13.40 8.39 34.02
CA GLU A 15 13.27 7.14 33.30
C GLU A 15 11.94 7.05 32.53
N GLU A 16 10.81 7.46 33.12
CA GLU A 16 9.51 7.51 32.43
C GLU A 16 9.53 8.48 31.25
N ARG A 17 10.16 9.65 31.39
CA ARG A 17 10.28 10.62 30.30
C ARG A 17 11.07 10.05 29.12
N VAL A 18 12.20 9.39 29.40
CA VAL A 18 13.02 8.74 28.36
C VAL A 18 12.25 7.67 27.61
N LEU A 19 11.45 6.88 28.33
CA LEU A 19 10.63 5.82 27.72
C LEU A 19 9.45 6.38 26.93
N TYR A 20 8.90 7.52 27.35
CA TYR A 20 7.88 8.23 26.56
C TYR A 20 8.49 8.79 25.26
N GLU A 21 9.68 9.40 25.32
CA GLU A 21 10.40 9.87 24.15
C GLU A 21 10.69 8.71 23.15
N LEU A 22 11.03 7.53 23.66
CA LEU A 22 11.18 6.32 22.84
C LEU A 22 9.88 6.00 22.08
N ALA A 23 8.75 5.97 22.78
CA ALA A 23 7.47 5.64 22.14
C ALA A 23 7.14 6.63 21.01
N VAL A 24 7.36 7.94 21.25
CA VAL A 24 7.16 8.98 20.22
C VAL A 24 8.11 8.80 19.04
N ASN A 25 9.39 8.52 19.30
CA ASN A 25 10.38 8.34 18.25
C ASN A 25 10.10 7.07 17.41
N ILE A 26 9.63 5.99 18.04
CA ILE A 26 9.25 4.75 17.34
C ILE A 26 8.05 4.98 16.42
N MET A 27 7.08 5.80 16.82
CA MET A 27 5.94 6.15 15.95
C MET A 27 6.35 6.84 14.64
N ASN A 28 7.51 7.50 14.65
CA ASN A 28 8.07 8.17 13.47
C ASN A 28 9.03 7.29 12.65
N CYS A 29 9.27 6.04 13.07
CA CYS A 29 10.08 5.10 12.30
C CYS A 29 9.32 4.65 11.05
N GLU A 30 10.01 4.59 9.92
CA GLU A 30 9.44 4.16 8.64
C GLU A 30 9.90 2.76 8.23
N THR A 31 11.03 2.30 8.77
CA THR A 31 11.62 1.02 8.37
C THR A 31 11.97 0.13 9.56
N PRO A 32 12.01 -1.20 9.36
CA PRO A 32 12.50 -2.13 10.38
C PRO A 32 13.89 -1.80 10.90
N LYS A 33 14.76 -1.30 10.03
CA LYS A 33 16.14 -0.94 10.38
C LYS A 33 16.20 0.29 11.29
N THR A 34 15.40 1.32 11.00
CA THR A 34 15.33 2.51 11.84
C THR A 34 14.76 2.18 13.22
N LEU A 35 13.75 1.32 13.28
CA LEU A 35 13.20 0.82 14.55
C LEU A 35 14.26 0.08 15.38
N ALA A 36 14.99 -0.85 14.77
CA ALA A 36 16.04 -1.61 15.45
C ALA A 36 17.18 -0.70 15.94
N THR A 37 17.59 0.29 15.13
CA THR A 37 18.60 1.30 15.52
C THR A 37 18.12 2.09 16.72
N LEU A 38 16.89 2.57 16.70
CA LEU A 38 16.32 3.35 17.78
C LEU A 38 16.24 2.54 19.08
N LEU A 39 15.82 1.27 19.02
CA LEU A 39 15.80 0.37 20.18
C LEU A 39 17.19 0.17 20.79
N LYS A 40 18.27 0.27 20.00
CA LYS A 40 19.67 0.19 20.53
C LYS A 40 20.09 1.43 21.30
N GLU A 41 19.62 2.60 20.91
CA GLU A 41 19.99 3.88 21.55
C GLU A 41 19.42 3.99 22.97
N TYR A 42 18.31 3.30 23.26
CA TYR A 42 17.70 3.33 24.58
C TYR A 42 18.24 2.25 25.51
N ASN A 43 18.49 2.65 26.76
CA ASN A 43 19.08 1.74 27.75
C ASN A 43 18.01 0.92 28.48
N PHE A 44 17.68 -0.25 27.91
CA PHE A 44 16.86 -1.28 28.56
C PHE A 44 17.66 -2.31 29.37
N GLY A 45 18.97 -2.07 29.59
CA GLY A 45 19.89 -3.09 30.07
C GLY A 45 20.20 -4.16 28.99
N ASP A 46 20.65 -5.31 29.44
CA ASP A 46 20.95 -6.43 28.55
C ASP A 46 19.67 -7.19 28.23
N VAL A 47 19.08 -6.89 27.07
CA VAL A 47 17.81 -7.44 26.61
C VAL A 47 17.89 -7.86 25.15
N ALA A 48 17.34 -9.02 24.83
CA ALA A 48 16.98 -9.40 23.48
C ALA A 48 15.50 -9.13 23.24
N VAL A 49 15.16 -8.42 22.18
CA VAL A 49 13.80 -8.09 21.76
C VAL A 49 13.50 -8.85 20.47
N VAL A 50 12.53 -9.74 20.55
CA VAL A 50 12.09 -10.58 19.44
C VAL A 50 10.65 -10.29 19.12
N VAL A 51 10.35 -10.11 17.84
CA VAL A 51 8.98 -9.91 17.34
C VAL A 51 8.57 -11.01 16.38
N ASN A 52 7.28 -11.15 16.16
CA ASN A 52 6.71 -12.07 15.20
C ASN A 52 7.21 -11.77 13.78
N GLY A 53 7.41 -12.78 12.95
CA GLY A 53 7.92 -12.65 11.59
C GLY A 53 7.06 -11.79 10.68
N ASP A 54 5.76 -11.71 10.96
CA ASP A 54 4.80 -10.86 10.24
C ASP A 54 4.61 -9.46 10.87
N PHE A 55 5.43 -9.12 11.87
CA PHE A 55 5.36 -7.84 12.58
C PHE A 55 5.41 -6.63 11.65
N PHE A 56 6.16 -6.74 10.55
CA PHE A 56 6.32 -5.69 9.55
C PHE A 56 5.39 -5.82 8.34
N ASP A 57 4.48 -6.79 8.32
CA ASP A 57 3.47 -6.89 7.25
C ASP A 57 2.38 -5.83 7.47
N GLU A 58 2.47 -4.74 6.69
CA GLU A 58 1.54 -3.61 6.76
C GLU A 58 0.08 -4.00 6.50
N ARG A 59 -0.16 -5.11 5.80
CA ARG A 59 -1.49 -5.60 5.43
C ARG A 59 -2.21 -6.28 6.59
N LYS A 60 -1.46 -6.75 7.58
CA LYS A 60 -2.04 -7.43 8.74
C LYS A 60 -2.54 -6.42 9.77
N ALA A 61 -3.85 -6.40 9.99
CA ALA A 61 -4.47 -5.56 11.01
C ALA A 61 -3.91 -5.86 12.41
N PRO A 62 -3.53 -4.83 13.17
CA PRO A 62 -3.29 -5.01 14.59
C PRO A 62 -4.65 -5.35 15.23
N GLY A 63 -4.81 -6.55 15.78
CA GLY A 63 -6.00 -6.89 16.56
C GLY A 63 -6.86 -8.04 16.07
N VAL A 64 -6.59 -8.58 14.91
CA VAL A 64 -7.32 -9.75 14.43
C VAL A 64 -6.50 -11.00 14.68
N ILE A 65 -6.81 -11.73 15.76
CA ILE A 65 -6.33 -13.09 15.95
C ILE A 65 -7.36 -14.00 15.29
N SER A 66 -6.96 -14.68 14.23
CA SER A 66 -7.77 -15.78 13.70
C SER A 66 -7.65 -16.98 14.64
N ASP A 67 -8.76 -17.53 15.09
CA ASP A 67 -8.78 -18.76 15.90
C ASP A 67 -8.10 -19.98 15.22
N ARG A 68 -7.72 -19.83 13.94
CA ARG A 68 -7.13 -20.89 13.13
C ARG A 68 -5.63 -20.69 12.85
N GLU A 69 -5.07 -19.52 13.17
CA GLU A 69 -3.65 -19.24 12.94
C GLU A 69 -2.85 -19.37 14.24
N PRO A 70 -1.63 -19.92 14.21
CA PRO A 70 -0.77 -19.95 15.37
C PRO A 70 -0.45 -18.52 15.83
N LEU A 71 -0.34 -18.31 17.15
CA LEU A 71 -0.01 -17.02 17.76
C LEU A 71 1.31 -16.42 17.25
N PHE A 72 2.24 -17.28 16.83
CA PHE A 72 3.53 -16.89 16.28
C PHE A 72 3.73 -17.57 14.93
N SER A 73 4.27 -16.83 13.96
CA SER A 73 4.66 -17.36 12.65
C SER A 73 5.86 -18.31 12.77
N ASP A 74 6.15 -19.08 11.74
CA ASP A 74 7.31 -20.00 11.72
C ASP A 74 8.65 -19.26 11.76
N LYS A 75 8.65 -17.98 11.38
CA LYS A 75 9.82 -17.10 11.47
C LYS A 75 9.59 -16.03 12.52
N MET A 76 10.64 -15.73 13.26
CA MET A 76 10.71 -14.64 14.22
C MET A 76 11.78 -13.64 13.78
N ILE A 77 11.76 -12.43 14.32
CA ILE A 77 12.71 -11.38 13.98
C ILE A 77 13.35 -10.84 15.26
N LEU A 78 14.68 -10.93 15.34
CA LEU A 78 15.45 -10.30 16.40
C LEU A 78 15.64 -8.82 16.07
N LEU A 79 15.08 -7.92 16.90
CA LEU A 79 15.18 -6.47 16.74
C LEU A 79 16.33 -5.87 17.55
N ARG A 80 16.68 -6.48 18.65
CA ARG A 80 17.75 -6.03 19.55
C ARG A 80 18.35 -7.21 20.29
N SER A 81 19.67 -7.23 20.40
CA SER A 81 20.42 -8.03 21.35
C SER A 81 21.78 -7.38 21.57
N ARG A 82 22.26 -7.31 22.81
CA ARG A 82 23.62 -6.84 23.11
C ARG A 82 24.67 -7.91 22.85
N ALA A 83 24.29 -9.19 22.96
CA ALA A 83 25.18 -10.31 22.68
C ALA A 83 25.50 -10.50 21.18
N VAL A 84 24.82 -9.73 20.29
CA VAL A 84 24.89 -9.84 18.83
C VAL A 84 25.24 -8.48 18.22
N GLU A 85 26.24 -7.77 18.78
CA GLU A 85 26.54 -6.36 18.43
C GLU A 85 26.94 -6.13 16.98
N ASP A 86 27.53 -7.13 16.28
CA ASP A 86 28.14 -6.97 14.95
C ASP A 86 27.29 -7.49 13.79
N ARG A 87 26.03 -7.86 14.03
CA ARG A 87 25.15 -8.42 12.97
C ARG A 87 24.14 -7.39 12.44
N ASP A 88 23.81 -7.57 11.17
CA ASP A 88 22.71 -6.82 10.53
C ASP A 88 21.38 -7.13 11.23
N ILE A 89 20.99 -6.29 12.17
CA ILE A 89 19.68 -6.30 12.81
C ILE A 89 18.78 -5.34 12.02
N PRO A 90 17.51 -5.68 11.70
CA PRO A 90 16.73 -6.84 12.17
C PRO A 90 17.13 -8.17 11.53
N GLN A 91 17.23 -9.25 12.33
CA GLN A 91 17.64 -10.57 11.87
C GLN A 91 16.47 -11.58 11.94
N PRO A 92 15.97 -12.09 10.80
CA PRO A 92 14.99 -13.18 10.81
C PRO A 92 15.64 -14.52 11.22
N PHE A 93 14.88 -15.34 11.95
CA PHE A 93 15.31 -16.68 12.38
C PHE A 93 14.11 -17.61 12.50
N ASP A 94 14.36 -18.92 12.58
CA ASP A 94 13.31 -19.93 12.75
C ASP A 94 12.86 -19.99 14.21
N ARG A 95 11.54 -20.10 14.44
CA ARG A 95 10.94 -20.15 15.80
C ARG A 95 11.34 -21.36 16.63
N THR A 96 11.97 -22.38 16.05
CA THR A 96 12.55 -23.50 16.79
C THR A 96 13.72 -23.07 17.65
N ASN A 97 14.35 -21.95 17.30
CA ASN A 97 15.32 -21.27 18.13
C ASN A 97 14.62 -20.22 19.00
N ILE A 98 14.99 -20.16 20.27
CA ILE A 98 14.41 -19.15 21.19
C ILE A 98 14.99 -17.78 20.87
N ILE A 99 16.30 -17.67 20.72
CA ILE A 99 17.05 -16.45 20.34
C ILE A 99 18.25 -16.91 19.53
N PRO A 100 18.60 -16.23 18.44
CA PRO A 100 19.86 -16.48 17.76
C PRO A 100 21.03 -16.32 18.73
N ASP A 101 21.98 -17.26 18.68
CA ASP A 101 23.19 -17.26 19.52
C ASP A 101 22.90 -17.20 21.04
N ILE A 102 21.83 -17.84 21.49
CA ILE A 102 21.47 -17.90 22.91
C ILE A 102 22.63 -18.44 23.77
N GLU A 103 23.50 -19.27 23.20
CA GLU A 103 24.68 -19.81 23.88
C GLU A 103 25.60 -18.68 24.35
N ASN A 104 25.80 -17.64 23.55
CA ASN A 104 26.58 -16.46 23.95
C ASN A 104 25.92 -15.72 25.13
N ILE A 105 24.60 -15.73 25.21
CA ILE A 105 23.86 -15.15 26.33
C ILE A 105 24.03 -16.02 27.58
N MET A 106 24.01 -17.34 27.44
CA MET A 106 24.19 -18.28 28.54
C MET A 106 25.60 -18.23 29.16
N ASP A 107 26.63 -17.85 28.38
CA ASP A 107 27.98 -17.68 28.88
C ASP A 107 28.12 -16.57 29.94
N TYR A 108 27.18 -15.62 29.98
CA TYR A 108 27.13 -14.61 31.05
C TYR A 108 26.77 -15.20 32.43
N LYS A 109 26.26 -16.45 32.49
CA LYS A 109 25.85 -17.18 33.73
C LYS A 109 24.90 -16.36 34.60
N VAL A 110 23.97 -15.64 33.98
CA VAL A 110 22.96 -14.81 34.62
C VAL A 110 21.57 -15.43 34.43
N PRO A 111 20.59 -15.09 35.27
CA PRO A 111 19.22 -15.48 35.03
C PRO A 111 18.65 -14.94 33.72
N LEU A 112 17.91 -15.80 33.01
CA LEU A 112 17.16 -15.38 31.82
C LEU A 112 15.70 -15.17 32.22
N ILE A 113 15.17 -13.96 31.98
CA ILE A 113 13.79 -13.62 32.31
C ILE A 113 13.06 -13.31 31.01
N PHE A 114 12.15 -14.19 30.63
CA PHE A 114 11.29 -14.01 29.47
C PHE A 114 10.01 -13.28 29.85
N SER A 115 9.65 -12.30 29.06
CA SER A 115 8.38 -11.61 29.16
C SER A 115 7.71 -11.53 27.79
N ALA A 116 6.42 -11.88 27.73
CA ALA A 116 5.65 -11.69 26.52
C ALA A 116 5.52 -10.20 26.19
N LEU A 117 5.63 -9.88 24.91
CA LEU A 117 5.31 -8.57 24.38
C LEU A 117 3.95 -8.66 23.69
N ALA A 118 3.02 -7.82 24.14
CA ALA A 118 1.67 -7.78 23.61
C ALA A 118 1.11 -6.36 23.64
N TYR A 119 0.26 -6.02 22.67
CA TYR A 119 -0.42 -4.75 22.61
C TYR A 119 -1.90 -4.95 22.34
N ILE A 120 -2.77 -4.45 23.23
CA ILE A 120 -4.23 -4.61 23.14
C ILE A 120 -4.64 -6.09 22.94
N GLY A 121 -4.02 -6.99 23.72
CA GLY A 121 -4.31 -8.43 23.68
C GLY A 121 -3.66 -9.21 22.53
N ILE A 122 -2.88 -8.55 21.65
CA ILE A 122 -2.24 -9.18 20.51
C ILE A 122 -0.79 -9.48 20.83
N PRO A 123 -0.34 -10.72 20.66
CA PRO A 123 1.06 -11.06 20.85
C PRO A 123 1.92 -10.42 19.76
N LEU A 124 2.89 -9.61 20.18
CA LEU A 124 3.88 -9.01 19.29
C LEU A 124 5.15 -9.85 19.20
N GLY A 125 5.48 -10.54 20.28
CA GLY A 125 6.70 -11.31 20.45
C GLY A 125 7.05 -11.51 21.91
N TYR A 126 8.34 -11.42 22.23
CA TYR A 126 8.86 -11.52 23.59
C TYR A 126 10.15 -10.76 23.80
N ALA A 127 10.44 -10.40 25.04
CA ALA A 127 11.72 -9.88 25.48
C ALA A 127 12.41 -10.87 26.41
N CYS A 128 13.72 -11.05 26.28
CA CYS A 128 14.55 -11.82 27.20
C CYS A 128 15.56 -10.89 27.85
N PHE A 129 15.45 -10.71 29.17
CA PHE A 129 16.37 -9.93 29.99
C PHE A 129 17.42 -10.85 30.59
N TYR A 130 18.73 -10.47 30.49
CA TYR A 130 19.86 -11.30 30.87
C TYR A 130 21.00 -10.49 31.52
N PHE A 131 20.73 -9.77 32.57
CA PHE A 131 21.74 -8.97 33.28
C PHE A 131 21.96 -9.47 34.72
N PRO A 132 23.18 -9.32 35.26
CA PRO A 132 23.49 -9.64 36.65
C PRO A 132 22.83 -8.57 37.52
N ALA A 133 21.59 -8.79 37.89
CA ALA A 133 20.81 -7.79 38.57
C ALA A 133 20.94 -7.87 40.07
N GLN A 134 21.19 -6.70 40.68
CA GLN A 134 20.76 -6.46 42.04
C GLN A 134 19.22 -6.50 42.06
N LEU A 135 18.63 -6.93 43.19
CA LEU A 135 17.17 -7.06 43.31
C LEU A 135 16.39 -5.83 42.85
N SER A 136 17.00 -4.63 42.99
CA SER A 136 16.45 -3.34 42.51
C SER A 136 16.28 -3.22 41.00
N GLU A 137 17.06 -3.96 40.20
CA GLU A 137 16.97 -3.88 38.74
C GLU A 137 15.79 -4.70 38.20
N TYR A 138 15.44 -5.79 38.87
CA TYR A 138 14.28 -6.60 38.49
C TYR A 138 12.95 -5.82 38.55
N PHE A 139 12.83 -4.85 39.44
CA PHE A 139 11.65 -4.00 39.52
C PHE A 139 11.45 -3.09 38.32
N LYS A 140 12.49 -2.91 37.48
CA LYS A 140 12.42 -2.11 36.26
C LYS A 140 11.86 -2.91 35.06
N ILE A 141 11.93 -4.23 35.10
CA ILE A 141 11.50 -5.09 33.98
C ILE A 141 10.05 -4.81 33.57
N PRO A 142 9.06 -4.72 34.48
CA PRO A 142 7.69 -4.38 34.10
C PRO A 142 7.58 -3.03 33.38
N LEU A 143 8.36 -2.03 33.79
CA LEU A 143 8.40 -0.72 33.14
C LEU A 143 8.95 -0.83 31.71
N TYR A 144 10.06 -1.54 31.53
CA TYR A 144 10.66 -1.79 30.21
C TYR A 144 9.73 -2.56 29.29
N VAL A 145 9.08 -3.62 29.81
CA VAL A 145 8.11 -4.42 29.03
C VAL A 145 6.92 -3.57 28.61
N ASN A 146 6.39 -2.74 29.52
CA ASN A 146 5.26 -1.88 29.22
C ASN A 146 5.61 -0.84 28.16
N SER A 147 6.82 -0.28 28.22
CA SER A 147 7.32 0.68 27.24
C SER A 147 7.54 0.05 25.87
N LEU A 148 8.12 -1.17 25.84
CA LEU A 148 8.28 -1.94 24.61
C LEU A 148 6.92 -2.29 23.99
N ASN A 149 5.96 -2.73 24.80
CA ASN A 149 4.61 -3.04 24.37
C ASN A 149 3.93 -1.84 23.71
N THR A 150 4.00 -0.68 24.39
CA THR A 150 3.42 0.56 23.89
C THR A 150 4.12 1.02 22.61
N ALA A 151 5.44 1.03 22.61
CA ALA A 151 6.23 1.49 21.49
C ALA A 151 6.04 0.62 20.23
N LEU A 152 6.20 -0.70 20.36
CA LEU A 152 6.05 -1.64 19.25
C LEU A 152 4.59 -1.71 18.77
N GLY A 153 3.64 -1.68 19.69
CA GLY A 153 2.21 -1.67 19.37
C GLY A 153 1.80 -0.41 18.63
N SER A 154 2.30 0.75 19.06
CA SER A 154 2.06 2.02 18.39
C SER A 154 2.66 2.05 16.99
N PHE A 155 3.91 1.59 16.84
CA PHE A 155 4.55 1.45 15.52
C PHE A 155 3.67 0.64 14.56
N ARG A 156 3.24 -0.55 14.99
CA ARG A 156 2.39 -1.43 14.18
C ARG A 156 1.06 -0.76 13.82
N SER A 157 0.43 -0.10 14.79
CA SER A 157 -0.85 0.60 14.57
C SER A 157 -0.71 1.73 13.57
N VAL A 158 0.33 2.56 13.68
CA VAL A 158 0.60 3.68 12.76
C VAL A 158 0.92 3.17 11.35
N THR A 159 1.73 2.12 11.25
CA THR A 159 2.10 1.51 9.95
C THR A 159 0.86 0.96 9.24
N TYR A 160 0.02 0.21 9.96
CA TYR A 160 -1.25 -0.29 9.42
C TYR A 160 -2.20 0.85 9.03
N GLN A 161 -2.31 1.89 9.84
CA GLN A 161 -3.16 3.05 9.56
C GLN A 161 -2.69 3.78 8.28
N LYS A 162 -1.38 3.98 8.11
CA LYS A 162 -0.79 4.55 6.88
C LYS A 162 -1.13 3.69 5.65
N TYR A 163 -0.97 2.36 5.76
CA TYR A 163 -1.33 1.42 4.71
C TYR A 163 -2.82 1.53 4.34
N MET A 164 -3.71 1.50 5.33
CA MET A 164 -5.16 1.59 5.12
C MET A 164 -5.57 2.93 4.50
N THR A 165 -4.98 4.04 4.96
CA THR A 165 -5.25 5.36 4.40
C THR A 165 -4.86 5.40 2.92
N LYS A 166 -3.64 4.94 2.59
CA LYS A 166 -3.19 4.86 1.20
C LYS A 166 -4.11 3.98 0.35
N HIS A 167 -4.51 2.83 0.86
CA HIS A 167 -5.39 1.91 0.14
C HIS A 167 -6.80 2.49 -0.08
N ILE A 168 -7.33 3.20 0.92
CA ILE A 168 -8.59 3.94 0.78
C ILE A 168 -8.45 5.04 -0.28
N GLU A 169 -7.35 5.79 -0.29
CA GLU A 169 -7.09 6.81 -1.31
C GLU A 169 -6.99 6.20 -2.72
N GLU A 170 -6.33 5.05 -2.87
CA GLU A 170 -6.25 4.32 -4.14
C GLU A 170 -7.63 3.86 -4.60
N MET A 171 -8.43 3.25 -3.72
CA MET A 171 -9.82 2.86 -4.02
C MET A 171 -10.71 4.07 -4.33
N TYR A 172 -10.45 5.21 -3.70
CA TYR A 172 -11.21 6.43 -3.94
C TYR A 172 -10.92 7.05 -5.30
N ARG A 173 -9.73 6.82 -5.87
CA ARG A 173 -9.27 7.41 -7.13
C ARG A 173 -9.29 6.48 -8.32
N HIS A 174 -9.21 5.17 -8.11
CA HIS A 174 -9.07 4.19 -9.18
C HIS A 174 -10.26 3.24 -9.29
N ASP A 175 -10.50 2.74 -10.50
CA ASP A 175 -11.44 1.66 -10.77
C ASP A 175 -10.77 0.31 -10.49
N MET A 176 -11.36 -0.48 -9.63
CA MET A 176 -10.77 -1.75 -9.15
C MET A 176 -10.66 -2.83 -10.23
N LEU A 177 -11.46 -2.75 -11.30
CA LEU A 177 -11.42 -3.72 -12.39
C LEU A 177 -10.28 -3.44 -13.38
N THR A 178 -10.07 -2.16 -13.70
CA THR A 178 -9.17 -1.73 -14.77
C THR A 178 -7.85 -1.14 -14.28
N GLY A 179 -7.80 -0.66 -13.03
CA GLY A 179 -6.68 0.10 -12.49
C GLY A 179 -6.59 1.55 -12.98
N LEU A 180 -7.39 1.93 -13.96
CA LEU A 180 -7.50 3.32 -14.42
C LEU A 180 -8.12 4.20 -13.34
N TYR A 181 -8.05 5.53 -13.51
CA TYR A 181 -8.81 6.41 -12.64
C TYR A 181 -10.31 6.12 -12.74
N ASN A 182 -11.00 6.13 -11.59
CA ASN A 182 -12.45 6.24 -11.59
C ASN A 182 -12.84 7.69 -11.93
N ARG A 183 -14.13 7.97 -12.05
CA ARG A 183 -14.62 9.31 -12.42
C ARG A 183 -14.04 10.41 -11.53
N THR A 184 -14.03 10.23 -10.21
CA THR A 184 -13.49 11.23 -9.25
C THR A 184 -11.98 11.41 -9.41
N GLY A 185 -11.23 10.31 -9.49
CA GLY A 185 -9.77 10.34 -9.70
C GLY A 185 -9.39 10.99 -11.02
N PHE A 186 -10.17 10.74 -12.09
CA PHE A 186 -9.96 11.30 -13.40
C PHE A 186 -10.06 12.84 -13.40
N TYR A 187 -11.15 13.40 -12.83
CA TYR A 187 -11.30 14.86 -12.76
C TYR A 187 -10.19 15.51 -11.93
N ASN A 188 -9.82 14.90 -10.79
CA ASN A 188 -8.71 15.40 -9.96
C ASN A 188 -7.37 15.37 -10.73
N ALA A 189 -7.09 14.31 -11.47
CA ALA A 189 -5.85 14.16 -12.24
C ALA A 189 -5.82 15.13 -13.43
N LEU A 190 -6.95 15.34 -14.09
CA LEU A 190 -7.10 16.28 -15.19
C LEU A 190 -6.72 17.72 -14.80
N GLU A 191 -7.10 18.16 -13.59
CA GLU A 191 -6.77 19.50 -13.08
C GLU A 191 -5.27 19.71 -12.86
N THR A 192 -4.53 18.63 -12.61
CA THR A 192 -3.09 18.68 -12.28
C THR A 192 -2.18 18.59 -13.50
N LEU A 193 -2.71 18.27 -14.69
CA LEU A 193 -1.90 18.18 -15.89
C LEU A 193 -1.35 19.57 -16.28
N PRO A 194 -0.03 19.66 -16.50
CA PRO A 194 0.58 20.90 -16.96
C PRO A 194 0.08 21.25 -18.38
N ARG A 195 -0.29 22.51 -18.59
CA ARG A 195 -0.83 23.00 -19.86
C ARG A 195 -0.36 24.41 -20.17
N ARG A 196 -0.15 24.68 -21.46
CA ARG A 196 0.17 26.00 -21.99
C ARG A 196 -0.97 26.46 -22.91
N ASN A 197 -1.12 27.77 -23.08
CA ASN A 197 -2.21 28.34 -23.88
C ASN A 197 -2.13 28.01 -25.38
N ASP A 198 -0.94 27.68 -25.87
CA ASP A 198 -0.69 27.30 -27.26
C ASP A 198 -0.94 25.82 -27.58
N GLN A 199 -1.34 25.02 -26.57
CA GLN A 199 -1.59 23.58 -26.69
C GLN A 199 -3.07 23.28 -26.95
N LEU A 200 -3.31 22.04 -27.31
CA LEU A 200 -4.63 21.48 -27.55
C LEU A 200 -4.97 20.46 -26.41
N ALA A 201 -6.21 20.50 -26.00
CA ALA A 201 -6.83 19.49 -25.16
C ALA A 201 -7.47 18.43 -26.03
N LEU A 202 -7.03 17.18 -25.92
CA LEU A 202 -7.56 16.03 -26.62
C LEU A 202 -8.38 15.19 -25.65
N VAL A 203 -9.63 14.89 -26.02
CA VAL A 203 -10.57 14.10 -25.22
C VAL A 203 -11.02 12.90 -26.05
N VAL A 204 -10.95 11.72 -25.45
CA VAL A 204 -11.42 10.47 -26.06
C VAL A 204 -12.54 9.88 -25.23
N SER A 205 -13.62 9.51 -25.90
CA SER A 205 -14.69 8.68 -25.35
C SER A 205 -14.62 7.30 -25.98
N VAL A 206 -14.66 6.27 -25.14
CA VAL A 206 -14.61 4.87 -25.58
C VAL A 206 -15.70 4.05 -24.88
N ASP A 207 -16.37 3.23 -25.67
CA ASP A 207 -17.43 2.31 -25.23
C ASP A 207 -17.11 0.89 -25.73
N VAL A 208 -17.29 -0.11 -24.87
CA VAL A 208 -17.05 -1.53 -25.20
C VAL A 208 -18.24 -2.09 -25.98
N ASP A 209 -18.03 -2.39 -27.24
CA ASP A 209 -19.11 -2.88 -28.10
C ASP A 209 -19.64 -4.26 -27.63
N GLY A 210 -20.95 -4.36 -27.53
CA GLY A 210 -21.61 -5.64 -27.24
C GLY A 210 -21.34 -6.22 -25.86
N LEU A 211 -20.91 -5.42 -24.86
CA LEU A 211 -20.61 -5.90 -23.51
C LEU A 211 -21.75 -6.73 -22.90
N LYS A 212 -23.01 -6.30 -23.10
CA LYS A 212 -24.16 -7.06 -22.64
C LYS A 212 -24.24 -8.44 -23.28
N TYR A 213 -24.02 -8.52 -24.59
CA TYR A 213 -23.99 -9.80 -25.31
C TYR A 213 -22.89 -10.72 -24.80
N ILE A 214 -21.69 -10.18 -24.55
CA ILE A 214 -20.57 -10.93 -23.99
C ILE A 214 -20.93 -11.48 -22.60
N ASN A 215 -21.49 -10.65 -21.73
CA ASN A 215 -21.93 -11.07 -20.41
C ASN A 215 -22.99 -12.17 -20.45
N ASP A 216 -24.00 -11.99 -21.29
CA ASP A 216 -25.18 -12.89 -21.35
C ASP A 216 -24.79 -14.27 -21.95
N ASN A 217 -23.81 -14.34 -22.86
CA ASN A 217 -23.43 -15.57 -23.55
C ASN A 217 -22.17 -16.24 -23.01
N PHE A 218 -21.24 -15.47 -22.41
CA PHE A 218 -19.92 -15.96 -21.97
C PHE A 218 -19.63 -15.69 -20.48
N GLY A 219 -20.58 -15.06 -19.77
CA GLY A 219 -20.48 -14.77 -18.35
C GLY A 219 -19.77 -13.46 -18.02
N HIS A 220 -19.94 -13.00 -16.78
CA HIS A 220 -19.39 -11.71 -16.33
C HIS A 220 -17.86 -11.65 -16.37
N GLU A 221 -17.16 -12.75 -16.16
CA GLU A 221 -15.69 -12.81 -16.30
C GLU A 221 -15.21 -12.46 -17.72
N ALA A 222 -16.01 -12.83 -18.73
CA ALA A 222 -15.73 -12.49 -20.13
C ALA A 222 -15.94 -10.97 -20.38
N GLY A 223 -16.99 -10.40 -19.81
CA GLY A 223 -17.22 -8.95 -19.86
C GLY A 223 -16.15 -8.17 -19.13
N ASP A 224 -15.73 -8.61 -17.95
CA ASP A 224 -14.63 -8.03 -17.21
C ASP A 224 -13.31 -8.05 -18.00
N TYR A 225 -13.08 -9.15 -18.71
CA TYR A 225 -11.93 -9.27 -19.62
C TYR A 225 -12.02 -8.25 -20.78
N ALA A 226 -13.20 -8.07 -21.38
CA ALA A 226 -13.42 -7.11 -22.46
C ALA A 226 -13.17 -5.66 -21.98
N ILE A 227 -13.65 -5.32 -20.80
CA ILE A 227 -13.41 -4.00 -20.17
C ILE A 227 -11.92 -3.79 -19.88
N ARG A 228 -11.22 -4.78 -19.32
CA ARG A 228 -9.77 -4.70 -19.10
C ARG A 228 -8.98 -4.57 -20.41
N ALA A 229 -9.42 -5.23 -21.46
CA ALA A 229 -8.78 -5.12 -22.78
C ALA A 229 -8.94 -3.70 -23.35
N ALA A 230 -10.13 -3.09 -23.25
CA ALA A 230 -10.37 -1.71 -23.66
C ALA A 230 -9.55 -0.71 -22.82
N ALA A 231 -9.48 -0.92 -21.51
CA ALA A 231 -8.67 -0.11 -20.61
C ALA A 231 -7.18 -0.15 -20.99
N ASN A 232 -6.65 -1.33 -21.26
CA ASN A 232 -5.27 -1.50 -21.71
C ASN A 232 -5.02 -0.81 -23.07
N ALA A 233 -5.99 -0.85 -23.98
CA ALA A 233 -5.87 -0.18 -25.27
C ALA A 233 -5.78 1.35 -25.13
N ILE A 234 -6.58 1.96 -24.28
CA ILE A 234 -6.54 3.39 -24.01
C ILE A 234 -5.24 3.78 -23.29
N ASP A 235 -4.84 2.99 -22.31
CA ASP A 235 -3.65 3.30 -21.53
C ASP A 235 -2.36 3.14 -22.36
N SER A 236 -2.38 2.31 -23.40
CA SER A 236 -1.24 2.10 -24.30
C SER A 236 -1.02 3.21 -25.34
N VAL A 237 -1.93 4.19 -25.46
CA VAL A 237 -1.78 5.33 -26.38
C VAL A 237 -0.47 6.09 -26.12
N SER A 238 0.28 6.39 -27.19
CA SER A 238 1.64 6.94 -27.13
C SER A 238 1.66 8.45 -26.85
N ILE A 239 1.03 8.89 -25.76
CA ILE A 239 1.03 10.28 -25.28
C ILE A 239 1.52 10.30 -23.83
N GLU A 240 2.54 11.11 -23.51
CA GLU A 240 3.12 11.18 -22.17
C GLU A 240 2.20 11.86 -21.14
N ASN A 241 1.62 13.02 -21.53
CA ASN A 241 0.76 13.83 -20.65
C ASN A 241 -0.70 13.47 -20.84
N LYS A 242 -1.11 12.28 -20.34
CA LYS A 242 -2.49 11.80 -20.44
C LYS A 242 -3.03 11.31 -19.10
N VAL A 243 -4.34 11.32 -18.99
CA VAL A 243 -5.13 10.73 -17.91
C VAL A 243 -6.14 9.77 -18.52
N CYS A 244 -6.18 8.53 -18.06
CA CYS A 244 -7.13 7.52 -18.50
C CYS A 244 -8.07 7.14 -17.35
N GLY A 245 -9.37 7.02 -17.63
CA GLY A 245 -10.35 6.70 -16.60
C GLY A 245 -11.48 5.81 -17.10
N ARG A 246 -12.14 5.14 -16.16
CA ARG A 246 -13.39 4.44 -16.37
C ARG A 246 -14.50 5.11 -15.57
N PHE A 247 -15.55 5.56 -16.26
CA PHE A 247 -16.65 6.32 -15.62
C PHE A 247 -17.78 5.42 -15.11
N GLY A 248 -17.90 4.23 -15.65
CA GLY A 248 -18.85 3.23 -15.24
C GLY A 248 -19.17 2.23 -16.36
N GLY A 249 -19.63 1.04 -16.03
CA GLY A 249 -20.01 0.05 -17.04
C GLY A 249 -18.93 -0.20 -18.09
N ASP A 250 -19.24 0.15 -19.32
CA ASP A 250 -18.44 0.07 -20.55
C ASP A 250 -17.81 1.41 -20.99
N GLU A 251 -18.02 2.49 -20.21
CA GLU A 251 -17.60 3.84 -20.57
C GLU A 251 -16.19 4.13 -20.03
N LEU A 252 -15.26 4.39 -20.95
CA LEU A 252 -13.90 4.80 -20.63
C LEU A 252 -13.58 6.15 -21.31
N ALA A 253 -12.68 6.91 -20.69
CA ALA A 253 -12.25 8.21 -21.19
C ALA A 253 -10.73 8.37 -21.15
N LEU A 254 -10.18 9.13 -22.10
CA LEU A 254 -8.81 9.62 -22.05
C LEU A 254 -8.83 11.14 -22.24
N PHE A 255 -8.03 11.82 -21.44
CA PHE A 255 -7.71 13.23 -21.61
C PHE A 255 -6.21 13.40 -21.77
N ALA A 256 -5.79 14.23 -22.71
CA ALA A 256 -4.39 14.54 -22.89
C ALA A 256 -4.19 16.00 -23.32
N ILE A 257 -2.97 16.51 -23.05
CA ILE A 257 -2.51 17.79 -23.56
C ILE A 257 -1.48 17.51 -24.68
N VAL A 258 -1.73 18.05 -25.86
CA VAL A 258 -0.94 17.78 -27.07
C VAL A 258 -0.57 19.08 -27.78
N ASP A 259 0.52 19.05 -28.53
CA ASP A 259 0.98 20.22 -29.29
C ASP A 259 0.32 20.31 -30.68
N THR A 260 -0.20 19.20 -31.20
CA THR A 260 -0.87 19.10 -32.51
C THR A 260 -2.12 18.26 -32.43
N ASP A 261 -2.99 18.36 -33.42
CA ASP A 261 -4.18 17.50 -33.50
C ASP A 261 -3.76 16.04 -33.79
N LEU A 262 -4.00 15.16 -32.86
CA LEU A 262 -3.69 13.73 -32.91
C LEU A 262 -4.97 12.86 -32.93
N ALA A 263 -6.15 13.42 -33.23
CA ALA A 263 -7.43 12.72 -33.10
C ALA A 263 -7.47 11.42 -33.89
N GLU A 264 -7.13 11.43 -35.17
CA GLU A 264 -7.14 10.21 -35.98
C GLU A 264 -6.08 9.21 -35.57
N GLN A 265 -4.87 9.67 -35.23
CA GLN A 265 -3.78 8.81 -34.76
C GLN A 265 -4.18 8.06 -33.49
N VAL A 266 -4.72 8.75 -32.48
CA VAL A 266 -5.16 8.14 -31.22
C VAL A 266 -6.28 7.14 -31.45
N LYS A 267 -7.23 7.47 -32.32
CA LYS A 267 -8.31 6.56 -32.69
C LYS A 267 -7.79 5.28 -33.33
N GLU A 268 -6.84 5.38 -34.24
CA GLU A 268 -6.20 4.25 -34.90
C GLU A 268 -5.39 3.41 -33.88
N GLU A 269 -4.55 4.03 -33.06
CA GLU A 269 -3.75 3.33 -32.04
C GLU A 269 -4.64 2.46 -31.12
N ILE A 270 -5.77 3.01 -30.65
CA ILE A 270 -6.71 2.26 -29.81
C ILE A 270 -7.31 1.06 -30.56
N LYS A 271 -7.75 1.27 -31.82
CA LYS A 271 -8.34 0.21 -32.65
C LYS A 271 -7.32 -0.89 -33.01
N ASP A 272 -6.10 -0.49 -33.34
CA ASP A 272 -5.01 -1.42 -33.65
C ASP A 272 -4.65 -2.28 -32.45
N LYS A 273 -4.62 -1.68 -31.25
CA LYS A 273 -4.36 -2.41 -30.02
C LYS A 273 -5.47 -3.44 -29.71
N MET A 274 -6.73 -3.06 -29.94
CA MET A 274 -7.84 -4.01 -29.81
C MET A 274 -7.74 -5.15 -30.83
N ALA A 275 -7.35 -4.85 -32.06
CA ALA A 275 -7.13 -5.87 -33.09
C ALA A 275 -5.95 -6.80 -32.75
N GLU A 276 -4.87 -6.26 -32.16
CA GLU A 276 -3.75 -7.05 -31.63
C GLU A 276 -4.22 -8.01 -30.53
N LEU A 277 -4.97 -7.51 -29.55
CA LEU A 277 -5.50 -8.31 -28.46
C LEU A 277 -6.40 -9.43 -28.97
N ASN A 278 -7.25 -9.16 -29.96
CA ASN A 278 -8.10 -10.18 -30.56
C ASN A 278 -7.29 -11.33 -31.21
N ARG A 279 -6.16 -11.03 -31.83
CA ARG A 279 -5.30 -12.07 -32.46
C ARG A 279 -4.70 -13.03 -31.44
N HIS A 280 -4.51 -12.60 -30.20
CA HIS A 280 -3.77 -13.34 -29.17
C HIS A 280 -4.65 -13.85 -28.03
N CYS A 281 -5.90 -13.37 -27.89
CA CYS A 281 -6.73 -13.70 -26.73
C CYS A 281 -7.31 -15.12 -26.75
N GLY A 282 -7.41 -15.76 -27.92
CA GLY A 282 -7.97 -17.13 -28.06
C GLY A 282 -9.43 -17.26 -27.61
N LYS A 283 -10.19 -16.14 -27.57
CA LYS A 283 -11.60 -16.13 -27.18
C LYS A 283 -12.50 -16.45 -28.37
N SER A 284 -13.69 -17.00 -28.07
CA SER A 284 -14.73 -17.30 -29.07
C SER A 284 -15.59 -16.08 -29.44
N TYR A 285 -15.32 -14.92 -28.88
CA TYR A 285 -15.97 -13.65 -29.17
C TYR A 285 -14.92 -12.59 -29.55
N VAL A 286 -15.36 -11.60 -30.33
CA VAL A 286 -14.51 -10.51 -30.81
C VAL A 286 -14.61 -9.33 -29.85
N LEU A 287 -13.44 -8.83 -29.38
CA LEU A 287 -13.34 -7.60 -28.62
C LEU A 287 -13.38 -6.40 -29.57
N SER A 288 -14.29 -5.48 -29.37
CA SER A 288 -14.43 -4.26 -30.15
C SER A 288 -14.75 -3.08 -29.26
N VAL A 289 -14.29 -1.89 -29.63
CA VAL A 289 -14.58 -0.64 -28.96
C VAL A 289 -15.01 0.40 -29.96
N SER A 290 -15.97 1.24 -29.62
CA SER A 290 -16.34 2.43 -30.36
C SER A 290 -15.58 3.62 -29.77
N VAL A 291 -14.96 4.42 -30.64
CA VAL A 291 -14.03 5.47 -30.24
C VAL A 291 -14.44 6.79 -30.88
N GLY A 292 -14.64 7.82 -30.06
CA GLY A 292 -14.79 9.19 -30.48
C GLY A 292 -13.68 10.07 -29.91
N VAL A 293 -13.11 10.91 -30.72
CA VAL A 293 -12.03 11.82 -30.31
C VAL A 293 -12.42 13.25 -30.69
N ALA A 294 -12.25 14.16 -29.72
CA ALA A 294 -12.45 15.58 -29.93
C ALA A 294 -11.24 16.38 -29.44
N VAL A 295 -10.94 17.47 -30.15
CA VAL A 295 -9.80 18.35 -29.84
C VAL A 295 -10.29 19.77 -29.73
N ALA A 296 -9.79 20.52 -28.73
CA ALA A 296 -10.10 21.93 -28.54
C ALA A 296 -8.88 22.70 -28.03
N PRO A 297 -8.76 24.01 -28.31
CA PRO A 297 -7.72 24.86 -27.73
C PRO A 297 -7.82 24.87 -26.19
N VAL A 298 -6.68 24.75 -25.48
CA VAL A 298 -6.61 24.78 -24.03
C VAL A 298 -7.13 26.08 -23.43
N GLU A 299 -6.98 27.20 -24.14
CA GLU A 299 -7.31 28.55 -23.66
C GLU A 299 -8.77 28.72 -23.22
N ASN A 300 -9.73 28.02 -23.88
CA ASN A 300 -11.16 28.06 -23.55
C ASN A 300 -11.74 26.66 -23.33
N PHE A 301 -10.96 25.81 -22.69
CA PHE A 301 -11.31 24.39 -22.54
C PHE A 301 -12.20 24.14 -21.31
N TRP A 302 -13.36 23.52 -21.58
CA TRP A 302 -14.19 22.87 -20.58
C TRP A 302 -14.32 21.39 -20.93
N PHE A 303 -13.87 20.53 -20.02
CA PHE A 303 -13.80 19.09 -20.29
C PHE A 303 -15.16 18.51 -20.73
N ASP A 304 -16.21 18.84 -20.01
CA ASP A 304 -17.55 18.28 -20.27
C ASP A 304 -18.09 18.67 -21.66
N ASP A 305 -17.81 19.87 -22.15
CA ASP A 305 -18.22 20.32 -23.47
C ASP A 305 -17.50 19.53 -24.59
N VAL A 306 -16.19 19.32 -24.44
CA VAL A 306 -15.40 18.58 -25.43
C VAL A 306 -15.68 17.07 -25.32
N MET A 307 -15.91 16.56 -24.12
CA MET A 307 -16.35 15.19 -23.89
C MET A 307 -17.68 14.89 -24.57
N HIS A 308 -18.62 15.82 -24.51
CA HIS A 308 -19.90 15.68 -25.23
C HIS A 308 -19.72 15.56 -26.76
N ILE A 309 -18.75 16.29 -27.33
CA ILE A 309 -18.42 16.19 -28.76
C ILE A 309 -17.77 14.80 -29.02
N ALA A 310 -16.83 14.36 -28.19
CA ALA A 310 -16.22 13.05 -28.31
C ALA A 310 -17.27 11.92 -28.22
N ASP A 311 -18.21 12.01 -27.28
CA ASP A 311 -19.31 11.05 -27.14
C ASP A 311 -20.16 10.95 -28.41
N LYS A 312 -20.47 12.09 -29.04
CA LYS A 312 -21.18 12.11 -30.32
C LYS A 312 -20.43 11.35 -31.40
N TYR A 313 -19.13 11.59 -31.50
CA TYR A 313 -18.28 10.88 -32.50
C TYR A 313 -18.15 9.38 -32.17
N MET A 314 -18.06 9.01 -30.92
CA MET A 314 -18.08 7.63 -30.47
C MET A 314 -19.39 6.93 -30.84
N TYR A 315 -20.53 7.61 -30.65
CA TYR A 315 -21.83 7.08 -31.03
C TYR A 315 -21.96 6.92 -32.55
N GLU A 316 -21.42 7.85 -33.35
CA GLU A 316 -21.35 7.74 -34.80
C GLU A 316 -20.50 6.53 -35.22
N ASP A 317 -19.31 6.33 -34.60
CA ASP A 317 -18.45 5.16 -34.84
C ASP A 317 -19.19 3.85 -34.50
N LYS A 318 -19.97 3.86 -33.42
CA LYS A 318 -20.79 2.70 -33.00
C LYS A 318 -21.87 2.37 -34.03
N ARG A 319 -22.49 3.37 -34.63
CA ARG A 319 -23.55 3.19 -35.65
C ARG A 319 -23.03 2.66 -37.01
N LEU A 320 -21.78 2.96 -37.33
CA LEU A 320 -21.16 2.52 -38.58
C LEU A 320 -20.75 1.04 -38.52
N LYS A 321 -20.67 0.47 -37.35
CA LYS A 321 -20.36 -0.95 -37.17
C LYS A 321 -21.59 -1.78 -37.49
N PRO A 322 -21.45 -2.90 -38.23
CA PRO A 322 -22.54 -3.82 -38.38
C PRO A 322 -22.97 -4.29 -36.98
N HIS A 323 -24.26 -4.31 -36.74
CA HIS A 323 -24.84 -4.96 -35.56
C HIS A 323 -24.57 -6.45 -35.68
N ASN A 324 -23.33 -6.85 -35.43
CA ASN A 324 -22.98 -8.28 -35.43
C ASN A 324 -23.67 -8.94 -34.26
N ARG A 325 -24.86 -9.41 -34.54
CA ARG A 325 -25.42 -10.60 -33.91
C ARG A 325 -24.57 -11.78 -34.42
N ILE A 326 -23.47 -12.09 -33.74
CA ILE A 326 -22.83 -13.39 -33.87
C ILE A 326 -22.83 -13.99 -32.48
#